data_dff00757c12dba88b5884f3f90f1449b
#
_entry.id   dff00757c12dba88b5884f3f90f1449b
#
_cell.length_a   1.000
_cell.length_b   1.000
_cell.length_c   1.000
_cell.angle_alpha   90.00
_cell.angle_beta   90.00
_cell.angle_gamma   90.00
#
_symmetry.space_group_name_H-M   'P 1'
#
loop_
_entity.id
_entity.type
_entity.pdbx_description
1 polymer ?
#
loop_
_entity_poly.entity_id
_entity_poly.type
_entity_poly.pdbx_seq_one_letter_code
_entity_poly.pdbx_strand_id
1 'polypeptide(L)'
;MVGIQLHQVSFTDEGVDKLLDLLQEKGAVNTIFFSTFSYDRGIAGRQMPGHTFPDHGIRESDESFFHGGNYATPHAQFYQKTAIKGEKLRAPDFGKLDLLPEVLTAAKKRGIKVFCSVLDSFDYPDDIASYLNEYAEVDLWGKKGKAMCFYKPDVRVFWTSLVTDLCSSYDIDGILFFNERNGPLTNTIGANFDVGFDPSRITCFCDDHKREATKAGIDFERTKEGYRKLDQLVTAALKDKRPSDGYYVEFTRLLLAYPEITAYHQLFDRGKHQILEEIYATVKSLNKNLQVGFHIEHENSFNPFFRATRDYEDLAKKADFLKVVAYNNAGGERYAGFIRSIGSTLFRDVPLEELMRFNNHLLNYGAEPRLEALPKAGLSPDYVYRETQRALAGVKGKCKIYTGIDMNIPIDKNSRFASADDTYAATRAAVLAGAEGVILSRKYSEMMLANLEAAGRAVRDAADTKVRSLQ
;
A
#
# COMPACT_ATOMS: atom_id res chain seq x y z
N MET A 1 10.58 5.91 -16.52
CA MET A 1 11.16 5.03 -15.49
C MET A 1 10.44 3.68 -15.53
N VAL A 2 11.18 2.57 -15.46
CA VAL A 2 10.62 1.22 -15.29
C VAL A 2 11.20 0.65 -13.99
N GLY A 3 10.38 0.63 -12.97
CA GLY A 3 10.73 0.12 -11.65
C GLY A 3 10.20 -1.28 -11.39
N ILE A 4 10.85 -2.02 -10.49
CA ILE A 4 10.37 -3.31 -10.00
C ILE A 4 10.59 -3.43 -8.49
N GLN A 5 9.67 -4.08 -7.79
CA GLN A 5 9.81 -4.37 -6.37
C GLN A 5 10.50 -5.71 -6.17
N LEU A 6 11.56 -5.69 -5.36
CA LEU A 6 12.42 -6.83 -5.06
C LEU A 6 12.56 -7.03 -3.55
N HIS A 7 12.63 -8.29 -3.15
CA HIS A 7 13.00 -8.71 -1.81
C HIS A 7 14.38 -9.37 -1.80
N GLN A 8 14.99 -9.47 -0.64
CA GLN A 8 16.30 -10.06 -0.48
C GLN A 8 16.37 -11.49 -1.05
N VAL A 9 15.29 -12.26 -0.90
CA VAL A 9 15.19 -13.63 -1.43
C VAL A 9 15.49 -13.72 -2.92
N SER A 10 15.06 -12.74 -3.73
CA SER A 10 15.30 -12.77 -5.18
C SER A 10 16.78 -12.75 -5.52
N PHE A 11 17.58 -12.01 -4.76
CA PHE A 11 19.02 -11.93 -4.95
C PHE A 11 19.75 -13.15 -4.40
N THR A 12 19.32 -13.71 -3.27
CA THR A 12 19.90 -14.94 -2.71
C THR A 12 19.62 -16.16 -3.58
N ASP A 13 18.45 -16.20 -4.22
CA ASP A 13 18.04 -17.31 -5.07
C ASP A 13 18.73 -17.33 -6.45
N GLU A 14 18.93 -16.16 -7.04
CA GLU A 14 19.35 -16.07 -8.46
C GLU A 14 20.72 -15.39 -8.65
N GLY A 15 21.26 -14.78 -7.59
CA GLY A 15 22.49 -13.98 -7.64
C GLY A 15 22.27 -12.56 -8.15
N VAL A 16 23.02 -11.61 -7.60
CA VAL A 16 22.82 -10.19 -7.83
C VAL A 16 23.02 -9.80 -9.30
N ASP A 17 24.17 -10.15 -9.89
CA ASP A 17 24.50 -9.77 -11.27
C ASP A 17 23.52 -10.38 -12.28
N LYS A 18 23.27 -11.68 -12.19
CA LYS A 18 22.39 -12.41 -13.10
C LYS A 18 20.97 -11.85 -13.05
N LEU A 19 20.46 -11.57 -11.84
CA LEU A 19 19.12 -11.01 -11.67
C LEU A 19 19.02 -9.62 -12.29
N LEU A 20 19.97 -8.72 -12.05
CA LEU A 20 19.94 -7.37 -12.60
C LEU A 20 20.01 -7.37 -14.13
N ASP A 21 20.85 -8.25 -14.74
CA ASP A 21 20.92 -8.40 -16.20
C ASP A 21 19.58 -8.88 -16.77
N LEU A 22 18.97 -9.90 -16.17
CA LEU A 22 17.67 -10.42 -16.58
C LEU A 22 16.57 -9.35 -16.52
N LEU A 23 16.55 -8.56 -15.44
CA LEU A 23 15.55 -7.50 -15.26
C LEU A 23 15.68 -6.39 -16.31
N GLN A 24 16.91 -6.01 -16.66
CA GLN A 24 17.15 -5.02 -17.74
C GLN A 24 16.76 -5.58 -19.11
N GLU A 25 17.21 -6.78 -19.43
CA GLU A 25 16.98 -7.41 -20.73
C GLU A 25 15.49 -7.64 -20.99
N LYS A 26 14.82 -8.36 -20.08
CA LYS A 26 13.42 -8.76 -20.25
C LYS A 26 12.47 -7.61 -19.93
N GLY A 27 12.60 -7.00 -18.75
CA GLY A 27 11.66 -6.03 -18.20
C GLY A 27 11.92 -4.59 -18.59
N ALA A 28 13.03 -4.28 -19.31
CA ALA A 28 13.50 -2.91 -19.53
C ALA A 28 13.67 -2.13 -18.19
N VAL A 29 13.94 -2.83 -17.11
CA VAL A 29 14.05 -2.26 -15.75
C VAL A 29 15.28 -1.37 -15.63
N ASN A 30 15.09 -0.17 -15.12
CA ASN A 30 16.18 0.78 -14.84
C ASN A 30 16.11 1.34 -13.40
N THR A 31 15.22 0.82 -12.58
CA THR A 31 15.05 1.22 -11.19
C THR A 31 14.58 0.02 -10.36
N ILE A 32 15.21 -0.25 -9.24
CA ILE A 32 14.76 -1.26 -8.28
C ILE A 32 14.26 -0.59 -7.00
N PHE A 33 13.18 -1.12 -6.46
CA PHE A 33 12.63 -0.80 -5.16
C PHE A 33 12.90 -1.98 -4.24
N PHE A 34 14.04 -1.93 -3.56
CA PHE A 34 14.52 -2.99 -2.69
C PHE A 34 13.84 -2.93 -1.33
N SER A 35 13.15 -3.99 -0.94
CA SER A 35 12.46 -4.06 0.35
C SER A 35 13.48 -4.15 1.49
N THR A 36 13.72 -3.02 2.15
CA THR A 36 14.69 -2.91 3.25
C THR A 36 14.05 -3.03 4.62
N PHE A 37 12.80 -2.60 4.78
CA PHE A 37 12.05 -2.78 6.01
C PHE A 37 10.64 -3.24 5.67
N SER A 38 10.31 -4.45 6.07
CA SER A 38 9.01 -5.05 5.80
C SER A 38 8.77 -6.23 6.73
N TYR A 39 7.55 -6.33 7.25
CA TYR A 39 7.03 -7.54 7.87
C TYR A 39 5.90 -8.05 6.99
N ASP A 40 6.02 -9.26 6.48
CA ASP A 40 4.99 -9.85 5.64
C ASP A 40 5.09 -11.37 5.72
N ARG A 41 3.96 -12.01 5.58
CA ARG A 41 3.91 -13.45 5.54
C ARG A 41 4.69 -13.92 4.31
N GLY A 42 5.72 -14.74 4.56
CA GLY A 42 6.61 -15.29 3.53
C GLY A 42 7.24 -14.22 2.65
N ILE A 43 8.24 -13.62 3.15
CA ILE A 43 9.09 -12.70 2.41
C ILE A 43 9.73 -13.34 1.18
N ALA A 44 9.79 -14.68 1.17
CA ALA A 44 10.13 -15.45 -0.01
C ALA A 44 9.12 -15.30 -1.17
N GLY A 45 7.94 -14.72 -0.88
CA GLY A 45 6.95 -14.44 -1.90
C GLY A 45 6.18 -15.65 -2.42
N ARG A 46 6.20 -16.79 -1.72
CA ARG A 46 5.63 -18.06 -2.18
C ARG A 46 4.75 -18.70 -1.13
N GLN A 47 3.81 -17.92 -0.57
CA GLN A 47 3.12 -18.33 0.63
C GLN A 47 1.65 -18.65 0.46
N MET A 48 1.10 -18.46 -0.74
CA MET A 48 -0.30 -18.78 -0.95
C MET A 48 -0.48 -20.27 -1.19
N PRO A 49 -1.15 -21.00 -0.29
CA PRO A 49 -1.43 -22.42 -0.47
C PRO A 49 -2.11 -22.70 -1.81
N GLY A 50 -1.57 -23.66 -2.54
CA GLY A 50 -2.14 -24.08 -3.82
C GLY A 50 -1.88 -23.13 -4.99
N HIS A 51 -1.13 -22.05 -4.82
CA HIS A 51 -0.70 -21.19 -5.90
C HIS A 51 0.48 -21.81 -6.66
N THR A 52 0.48 -21.66 -7.99
CA THR A 52 1.61 -22.11 -8.82
C THR A 52 2.82 -21.23 -8.56
N PHE A 53 3.96 -21.85 -8.36
CA PHE A 53 5.23 -21.14 -8.26
C PHE A 53 5.59 -20.46 -9.57
N PRO A 54 6.34 -19.34 -9.54
CA PRO A 54 6.92 -18.76 -10.72
C PRO A 54 7.90 -19.71 -11.41
N ASP A 55 8.24 -19.40 -12.66
CA ASP A 55 9.11 -20.22 -13.52
C ASP A 55 10.62 -19.96 -13.30
N HIS A 56 10.98 -19.26 -12.22
CA HIS A 56 12.35 -18.91 -11.82
C HIS A 56 12.51 -18.96 -10.30
N GLY A 57 13.75 -18.84 -9.82
CA GLY A 57 14.11 -18.86 -8.41
C GLY A 57 13.88 -20.22 -7.74
N ILE A 58 14.08 -20.27 -6.41
CA ILE A 58 13.86 -21.47 -5.60
C ILE A 58 12.36 -21.64 -5.36
N ARG A 59 11.86 -22.87 -5.57
CA ARG A 59 10.43 -23.20 -5.53
C ARG A 59 10.00 -23.79 -4.19
N GLU A 60 10.49 -23.25 -3.09
CA GLU A 60 10.03 -23.63 -1.77
C GLU A 60 8.96 -22.66 -1.27
N SER A 61 7.91 -23.22 -0.67
CA SER A 61 6.86 -22.45 -0.02
C SER A 61 7.06 -22.46 1.49
N ASP A 62 6.95 -21.30 2.11
CA ASP A 62 6.91 -21.16 3.55
C ASP A 62 5.62 -20.44 3.94
N GLU A 63 4.57 -21.23 4.14
CA GLU A 63 3.21 -20.75 4.42
C GLU A 63 2.96 -20.53 5.91
N SER A 64 3.78 -21.14 6.75
CA SER A 64 3.60 -21.16 8.20
C SER A 64 4.40 -20.09 8.93
N PHE A 65 5.38 -19.48 8.27
CA PHE A 65 6.33 -18.58 8.88
C PHE A 65 6.06 -17.11 8.53
N PHE A 66 6.10 -16.25 9.52
CA PHE A 66 5.98 -14.82 9.36
C PHE A 66 7.36 -14.19 9.41
N HIS A 67 7.85 -13.77 8.27
CA HIS A 67 9.18 -13.21 8.08
C HIS A 67 9.17 -11.68 8.14
N GLY A 68 10.33 -11.11 8.36
CA GLY A 68 10.51 -9.69 8.15
C GLY A 68 11.35 -8.98 9.17
N GLY A 69 11.48 -7.69 8.94
CA GLY A 69 12.25 -6.75 9.71
C GLY A 69 13.04 -5.79 8.84
N ASN A 70 14.09 -5.24 9.41
CA ASN A 70 15.08 -4.47 8.69
C ASN A 70 16.12 -5.41 8.05
N TYR A 71 16.19 -5.44 6.74
CA TYR A 71 17.18 -6.23 5.98
C TYR A 71 18.51 -5.52 5.78
N ALA A 72 18.53 -4.18 5.90
CA ALA A 72 19.76 -3.40 5.98
C ALA A 72 20.35 -3.48 7.39
N THR A 73 21.66 -3.31 7.54
CA THR A 73 22.31 -3.29 8.86
C THR A 73 21.92 -2.03 9.63
N PRO A 74 21.26 -2.14 10.79
CA PRO A 74 20.94 -0.96 11.59
C PRO A 74 22.18 -0.44 12.33
N HIS A 75 22.38 0.88 12.30
CA HIS A 75 23.50 1.54 12.99
C HIS A 75 22.99 2.28 14.24
N ALA A 76 23.35 1.77 15.41
CA ALA A 76 22.82 2.18 16.72
C ALA A 76 22.84 3.69 16.99
N GLN A 77 23.80 4.44 16.43
CA GLN A 77 23.90 5.89 16.60
C GLN A 77 22.69 6.65 16.10
N PHE A 78 21.97 6.14 15.09
CA PHE A 78 20.78 6.81 14.54
C PHE A 78 19.53 6.61 15.40
N TYR A 79 19.50 5.59 16.28
CA TYR A 79 18.33 5.23 17.10
C TYR A 79 18.45 5.67 18.56
N GLN A 80 19.39 6.57 18.88
CA GLN A 80 19.61 7.00 20.27
C GLN A 80 18.46 7.81 20.85
N LYS A 81 17.71 8.55 19.99
CA LYS A 81 16.62 9.44 20.40
C LYS A 81 15.26 8.76 20.51
N THR A 82 15.18 7.45 20.28
CA THR A 82 13.96 6.67 20.42
C THR A 82 14.20 5.46 21.31
N ALA A 83 13.16 5.03 22.03
CA ALA A 83 13.21 3.80 22.80
C ALA A 83 13.11 2.54 21.87
N ILE A 84 12.60 2.71 20.64
CA ILE A 84 12.55 1.62 19.64
C ILE A 84 13.92 1.46 18.99
N LYS A 85 14.63 0.38 19.31
CA LYS A 85 15.99 0.10 18.83
C LYS A 85 16.00 -0.64 17.51
N GLY A 86 16.76 -0.13 16.54
CA GLY A 86 16.84 -0.72 15.20
C GLY A 86 17.30 -2.18 15.20
N GLU A 87 18.24 -2.55 16.08
CA GLU A 87 18.77 -3.91 16.19
C GLU A 87 17.68 -4.92 16.61
N LYS A 88 16.67 -4.49 17.37
CA LYS A 88 15.55 -5.35 17.79
C LYS A 88 14.61 -5.68 16.64
N LEU A 89 14.65 -4.88 15.58
CA LEU A 89 13.82 -5.04 14.39
C LEU A 89 14.62 -5.56 13.19
N ARG A 90 15.83 -6.07 13.40
CA ARG A 90 16.61 -6.74 12.36
C ARG A 90 15.91 -8.00 11.89
N ALA A 91 15.75 -8.18 10.57
CA ALA A 91 15.16 -9.38 10.00
C ALA A 91 16.05 -10.62 10.31
N PRO A 92 15.48 -11.69 10.87
CA PRO A 92 16.24 -12.88 11.21
C PRO A 92 16.50 -13.82 10.01
N ASP A 93 15.73 -13.66 8.92
CA ASP A 93 15.61 -14.61 7.81
C ASP A 93 16.95 -15.00 7.15
N PHE A 94 17.84 -14.03 7.02
CA PHE A 94 19.14 -14.21 6.38
C PHE A 94 20.32 -13.96 7.35
N GLY A 95 20.07 -14.07 8.65
CA GLY A 95 21.07 -13.87 9.69
C GLY A 95 21.63 -12.44 9.68
N LYS A 96 22.96 -12.31 9.51
CA LYS A 96 23.65 -11.02 9.45
C LYS A 96 23.87 -10.51 8.03
N LEU A 97 23.39 -11.20 7.01
CA LEU A 97 23.58 -10.81 5.62
C LEU A 97 22.89 -9.47 5.35
N ASP A 98 23.64 -8.55 4.75
CA ASP A 98 23.17 -7.28 4.23
C ASP A 98 23.59 -7.21 2.77
N LEU A 99 22.64 -7.42 1.88
CA LEU A 99 22.89 -7.41 0.44
C LEU A 99 22.87 -6.01 -0.18
N LEU A 100 22.42 -4.99 0.56
CA LEU A 100 22.25 -3.67 -0.01
C LEU A 100 23.55 -3.09 -0.59
N PRO A 101 24.74 -3.19 0.06
CA PRO A 101 26.00 -2.71 -0.52
C PRO A 101 26.40 -3.41 -1.83
N GLU A 102 26.19 -4.72 -1.92
CA GLU A 102 26.48 -5.49 -3.13
C GLU A 102 25.55 -5.12 -4.26
N VAL A 103 24.23 -5.04 -3.98
CA VAL A 103 23.20 -4.64 -4.93
C VAL A 103 23.45 -3.23 -5.45
N LEU A 104 23.78 -2.27 -4.59
CA LEU A 104 24.13 -0.90 -4.97
C LEU A 104 25.32 -0.86 -5.93
N THR A 105 26.37 -1.62 -5.61
CA THR A 105 27.57 -1.69 -6.46
C THR A 105 27.26 -2.26 -7.85
N ALA A 106 26.51 -3.35 -7.90
CA ALA A 106 26.15 -4.02 -9.14
C ALA A 106 25.15 -3.19 -9.98
N ALA A 107 24.18 -2.55 -9.33
CA ALA A 107 23.19 -1.68 -9.97
C ALA A 107 23.84 -0.42 -10.58
N LYS A 108 24.77 0.20 -9.86
CA LYS A 108 25.51 1.38 -10.34
C LYS A 108 26.30 1.10 -11.62
N LYS A 109 26.94 -0.08 -11.73
CA LYS A 109 27.64 -0.50 -12.97
C LYS A 109 26.71 -0.58 -14.18
N ARG A 110 25.41 -0.81 -13.96
CA ARG A 110 24.36 -0.97 -14.98
C ARG A 110 23.53 0.28 -15.21
N GLY A 111 23.77 1.37 -14.47
CA GLY A 111 22.94 2.56 -14.50
C GLY A 111 21.54 2.34 -13.92
N ILE A 112 21.36 1.31 -13.10
CA ILE A 112 20.09 1.03 -12.40
C ILE A 112 20.05 1.84 -11.11
N LYS A 113 18.96 2.56 -10.88
CA LYS A 113 18.68 3.25 -9.61
C LYS A 113 18.19 2.29 -8.55
N VAL A 114 18.54 2.58 -7.28
CA VAL A 114 18.16 1.76 -6.13
C VAL A 114 17.44 2.62 -5.09
N PHE A 115 16.17 2.30 -4.84
CA PHE A 115 15.36 2.88 -3.79
C PHE A 115 15.18 1.86 -2.67
N CYS A 116 15.30 2.32 -1.41
CA CYS A 116 14.89 1.53 -0.26
C CYS A 116 13.38 1.63 -0.08
N SER A 117 12.70 0.49 -0.07
CA SER A 117 11.29 0.38 0.25
C SER A 117 11.11 0.11 1.73
N VAL A 118 10.31 0.94 2.41
CA VAL A 118 10.03 0.87 3.84
C VAL A 118 8.53 0.76 4.03
N LEU A 119 8.07 -0.36 4.58
CA LEU A 119 6.66 -0.64 4.85
C LEU A 119 6.37 -0.49 6.34
N ASP A 120 5.48 0.44 6.69
CA ASP A 120 4.85 0.47 7.99
C ASP A 120 3.78 -0.63 8.08
N SER A 121 4.11 -1.69 8.79
CA SER A 121 3.24 -2.86 8.91
C SER A 121 2.12 -2.64 9.91
N PHE A 122 0.98 -3.25 9.64
CA PHE A 122 -0.16 -3.34 10.57
C PHE A 122 -0.20 -4.69 11.32
N ASP A 123 0.65 -5.63 10.96
CA ASP A 123 0.81 -6.91 11.64
C ASP A 123 2.29 -7.23 11.82
N TYR A 124 2.65 -7.73 12.99
CA TYR A 124 4.01 -8.12 13.36
C TYR A 124 4.01 -9.52 13.95
N PRO A 125 5.11 -10.30 13.85
CA PRO A 125 5.30 -11.52 14.62
C PRO A 125 5.10 -11.26 16.11
N ASP A 126 4.66 -12.26 16.86
CA ASP A 126 4.23 -12.07 18.26
C ASP A 126 5.34 -11.57 19.19
N ASP A 127 6.58 -11.97 18.97
CA ASP A 127 7.76 -11.48 19.70
C ASP A 127 8.01 -9.99 19.44
N ILE A 128 7.94 -9.57 18.19
CA ILE A 128 8.07 -8.16 17.77
C ILE A 128 6.86 -7.35 18.25
N ALA A 129 5.65 -7.88 18.11
CA ALA A 129 4.44 -7.24 18.63
C ALA A 129 4.52 -7.04 20.16
N SER A 130 5.07 -8.01 20.89
CA SER A 130 5.31 -7.91 22.34
C SER A 130 6.33 -6.82 22.66
N TYR A 131 7.43 -6.73 21.90
CA TYR A 131 8.42 -5.67 22.04
C TYR A 131 7.83 -4.28 21.75
N LEU A 132 6.97 -4.17 20.73
CA LEU A 132 6.33 -2.91 20.31
C LEU A 132 5.03 -2.58 21.05
N ASN A 133 4.61 -3.38 22.02
CA ASN A 133 3.30 -3.30 22.68
C ASN A 133 3.01 -1.92 23.34
N GLU A 134 4.03 -1.20 23.83
CA GLU A 134 3.84 0.15 24.38
C GLU A 134 3.52 1.19 23.30
N TYR A 135 3.90 0.92 22.06
CA TYR A 135 3.71 1.79 20.90
C TYR A 135 2.49 1.45 20.07
N ALA A 136 1.81 0.36 20.43
CA ALA A 136 0.68 -0.16 19.69
C ALA A 136 -0.53 0.79 19.65
N GLU A 137 -1.29 0.73 18.57
CA GLU A 137 -2.63 1.30 18.49
C GLU A 137 -3.56 0.62 19.50
N VAL A 138 -4.58 1.34 19.91
CA VAL A 138 -5.61 0.86 20.85
C VAL A 138 -6.97 0.93 20.15
N ASP A 139 -7.72 -0.15 20.17
CA ASP A 139 -9.05 -0.18 19.57
C ASP A 139 -10.10 0.58 20.39
N LEU A 140 -11.31 0.68 19.85
CA LEU A 140 -12.44 1.37 20.48
C LEU A 140 -12.79 0.82 21.88
N TRP A 141 -12.48 -0.43 22.16
CA TRP A 141 -12.75 -1.12 23.44
C TRP A 141 -11.57 -1.11 24.42
N GLY A 142 -10.45 -0.54 24.02
CA GLY A 142 -9.25 -0.40 24.86
C GLY A 142 -8.25 -1.55 24.72
N LYS A 143 -8.43 -2.45 23.74
CA LYS A 143 -7.48 -3.53 23.47
C LYS A 143 -6.37 -3.01 22.55
N LYS A 144 -5.13 -3.36 22.87
CA LYS A 144 -3.97 -3.06 22.03
C LYS A 144 -3.95 -3.95 20.79
N GLY A 145 -3.71 -3.34 19.64
CA GLY A 145 -3.43 -4.01 18.37
C GLY A 145 -1.94 -4.32 18.20
N LYS A 146 -1.54 -4.64 16.97
CA LYS A 146 -0.13 -4.88 16.62
C LYS A 146 0.51 -3.69 15.92
N ALA A 147 -0.26 -2.84 15.25
CA ALA A 147 0.26 -1.67 14.52
C ALA A 147 0.73 -0.57 15.46
N MET A 148 1.81 0.13 15.10
CA MET A 148 2.32 1.25 15.87
C MET A 148 1.51 2.54 15.65
N CYS A 149 1.20 3.27 16.72
CA CYS A 149 0.45 4.52 16.63
C CYS A 149 1.36 5.70 16.22
N PHE A 150 0.98 6.43 15.18
CA PHE A 150 1.76 7.57 14.65
C PHE A 150 1.83 8.79 15.57
N TYR A 151 0.92 8.92 16.53
CA TYR A 151 1.00 10.03 17.49
C TYR A 151 1.94 9.75 18.67
N LYS A 152 2.50 8.55 18.77
CA LYS A 152 3.54 8.26 19.76
C LYS A 152 4.88 8.84 19.34
N PRO A 153 5.52 9.68 20.16
CA PRO A 153 6.77 10.35 19.80
C PRO A 153 7.88 9.35 19.38
N ASP A 154 8.05 8.26 20.13
CA ASP A 154 9.06 7.25 19.81
C ASP A 154 8.88 6.61 18.44
N VAL A 155 7.62 6.39 18.01
CA VAL A 155 7.29 5.84 16.69
C VAL A 155 7.72 6.81 15.58
N ARG A 156 7.43 8.10 15.75
CA ARG A 156 7.83 9.14 14.79
C ARG A 156 9.35 9.24 14.68
N VAL A 157 10.02 9.29 15.84
CA VAL A 157 11.49 9.32 15.87
C VAL A 157 12.09 8.03 15.30
N PHE A 158 11.47 6.87 15.53
CA PHE A 158 11.93 5.61 14.93
C PHE A 158 11.91 5.67 13.39
N TRP A 159 10.80 6.09 12.77
CA TRP A 159 10.72 6.17 11.30
C TRP A 159 11.72 7.16 10.71
N THR A 160 11.87 8.33 11.32
CA THR A 160 12.87 9.31 10.88
C THR A 160 14.30 8.83 11.11
N SER A 161 14.56 8.07 12.18
CA SER A 161 15.86 7.42 12.44
C SER A 161 16.18 6.35 11.40
N LEU A 162 15.21 5.51 11.06
CA LEU A 162 15.39 4.46 10.06
C LEU A 162 15.76 5.05 8.69
N VAL A 163 15.02 6.06 8.22
CA VAL A 163 15.32 6.68 6.92
C VAL A 163 16.64 7.47 6.98
N THR A 164 16.99 8.06 8.13
CA THR A 164 18.30 8.72 8.33
C THR A 164 19.43 7.71 8.22
N ASP A 165 19.29 6.56 8.87
CA ASP A 165 20.27 5.47 8.80
C ASP A 165 20.47 5.01 7.35
N LEU A 166 19.38 4.65 6.66
CA LEU A 166 19.45 4.21 5.26
C LEU A 166 20.11 5.25 4.34
N CYS A 167 19.71 6.51 4.44
CA CYS A 167 20.24 7.58 3.59
C CYS A 167 21.70 7.97 3.91
N SER A 168 22.16 7.76 5.16
CA SER A 168 23.50 8.12 5.57
C SER A 168 24.52 7.00 5.42
N SER A 169 24.04 5.75 5.50
CA SER A 169 24.91 4.56 5.52
C SER A 169 25.07 3.92 4.13
N TYR A 170 24.17 4.25 3.18
CA TYR A 170 24.14 3.62 1.85
C TYR A 170 23.99 4.66 0.73
N ASP A 171 24.68 4.42 -0.40
CA ASP A 171 24.62 5.28 -1.61
C ASP A 171 23.35 4.97 -2.45
N ILE A 172 22.18 5.17 -1.84
CA ILE A 172 20.87 4.93 -2.45
C ILE A 172 20.39 6.13 -3.26
N ASP A 173 19.43 5.93 -4.17
CA ASP A 173 18.78 7.02 -4.93
C ASP A 173 17.56 7.62 -4.21
N GLY A 174 17.03 6.94 -3.20
CA GLY A 174 15.92 7.46 -2.41
C GLY A 174 15.15 6.41 -1.62
N ILE A 175 13.99 6.85 -1.14
CA ILE A 175 13.08 6.07 -0.28
C ILE A 175 11.71 5.97 -0.94
N LEU A 176 11.09 4.79 -0.88
CA LEU A 176 9.65 4.60 -1.10
C LEU A 176 9.01 4.14 0.20
N PHE A 177 8.17 4.97 0.79
CA PHE A 177 7.49 4.65 2.03
C PHE A 177 6.06 4.19 1.79
N PHE A 178 5.68 3.12 2.45
CA PHE A 178 4.35 2.49 2.40
C PHE A 178 3.65 2.66 3.74
N ASN A 179 2.39 3.07 3.67
CA ASN A 179 1.51 3.14 4.83
C ASN A 179 0.10 2.78 4.40
N GLU A 180 -0.25 1.52 4.53
CA GLU A 180 -1.52 0.96 4.07
C GLU A 180 -2.53 0.84 5.22
N ARG A 181 -2.75 1.91 5.99
CA ARG A 181 -3.68 1.90 7.12
C ARG A 181 -4.96 2.64 6.81
N ASN A 182 -6.05 1.94 7.02
CA ASN A 182 -7.40 2.50 7.02
C ASN A 182 -7.68 3.20 8.35
N GLY A 183 -8.41 4.29 8.32
CA GLY A 183 -8.80 5.01 9.52
C GLY A 183 -10.03 4.40 10.21
N PRO A 184 -10.37 4.87 11.40
CA PRO A 184 -11.44 4.28 12.20
C PRO A 184 -12.81 4.29 11.51
N LEU A 185 -13.17 5.33 10.74
CA LEU A 185 -14.45 5.37 10.03
C LEU A 185 -14.55 4.28 8.96
N THR A 186 -13.56 4.20 8.07
CA THR A 186 -13.57 3.23 6.98
C THR A 186 -13.59 1.79 7.49
N ASN A 187 -12.86 1.52 8.57
CA ASN A 187 -12.88 0.21 9.22
C ASN A 187 -14.24 -0.09 9.88
N THR A 188 -14.85 0.89 10.56
CA THR A 188 -16.15 0.69 11.22
C THR A 188 -17.28 0.38 10.23
N ILE A 189 -17.28 1.04 9.07
CA ILE A 189 -18.35 0.82 8.07
C ILE A 189 -18.06 -0.34 7.12
N GLY A 190 -16.94 -1.04 7.28
CA GLY A 190 -16.52 -2.11 6.38
C GLY A 190 -16.11 -1.63 4.99
N ALA A 191 -15.66 -0.37 4.86
CA ALA A 191 -15.18 0.16 3.58
C ALA A 191 -13.74 -0.32 3.31
N ASN A 192 -13.57 -1.63 3.17
CA ASN A 192 -12.32 -2.31 2.84
C ASN A 192 -12.63 -3.50 1.91
N PHE A 193 -11.62 -4.22 1.43
CA PHE A 193 -11.81 -5.28 0.43
C PHE A 193 -11.41 -6.69 0.91
N ASP A 194 -10.66 -6.82 1.99
CA ASP A 194 -9.95 -8.07 2.29
C ASP A 194 -10.45 -8.85 3.50
N VAL A 195 -11.09 -8.22 4.45
CA VAL A 195 -11.40 -8.87 5.73
C VAL A 195 -12.85 -8.73 6.20
N GLY A 196 -13.72 -8.14 5.41
CA GLY A 196 -15.06 -7.82 5.90
C GLY A 196 -15.01 -6.91 7.14
N PHE A 197 -15.94 -7.11 8.05
CA PHE A 197 -16.04 -6.32 9.28
C PHE A 197 -15.21 -6.96 10.41
N ASP A 198 -14.15 -6.26 10.85
CA ASP A 198 -13.33 -6.63 12.01
C ASP A 198 -13.30 -5.47 13.01
N PRO A 199 -14.04 -5.58 14.15
CA PRO A 199 -14.08 -4.54 15.16
C PRO A 199 -12.71 -4.17 15.75
N SER A 200 -11.77 -5.11 15.82
CA SER A 200 -10.42 -4.86 16.36
C SER A 200 -9.61 -3.86 15.54
N ARG A 201 -10.05 -3.58 14.31
CA ARG A 201 -9.45 -2.59 13.40
C ARG A 201 -10.01 -1.18 13.56
N ILE A 202 -11.01 -0.97 14.46
CA ILE A 202 -11.52 0.37 14.76
C ILE A 202 -10.51 1.05 15.71
N THR A 203 -9.44 1.55 15.15
CA THR A 203 -8.29 2.17 15.82
C THR A 203 -8.02 3.57 15.27
N CYS A 204 -7.29 4.46 15.94
CA CYS A 204 -6.63 4.29 17.23
C CYS A 204 -7.30 5.18 18.28
N PHE A 205 -7.53 4.63 19.48
CA PHE A 205 -8.13 5.35 20.62
C PHE A 205 -7.18 5.36 21.85
N CYS A 206 -5.88 5.43 21.63
CA CYS A 206 -4.86 5.54 22.69
C CYS A 206 -4.82 6.94 23.31
N ASP A 207 -4.10 7.09 24.43
CA ASP A 207 -3.97 8.37 25.13
C ASP A 207 -3.31 9.45 24.27
N ASP A 208 -2.38 9.09 23.37
CA ASP A 208 -1.76 10.05 22.44
C ASP A 208 -2.79 10.59 21.45
N HIS A 209 -3.65 9.74 20.88
CA HIS A 209 -4.78 10.20 20.06
C HIS A 209 -5.78 11.04 20.85
N LYS A 210 -6.09 10.66 22.11
CA LYS A 210 -6.95 11.46 23.00
C LYS A 210 -6.37 12.85 23.21
N ARG A 211 -5.06 12.94 23.47
CA ARG A 211 -4.37 14.23 23.64
C ARG A 211 -4.46 15.10 22.37
N GLU A 212 -4.21 14.52 21.21
CA GLU A 212 -4.28 15.25 19.93
C GLU A 212 -5.74 15.62 19.56
N ALA A 213 -6.72 14.77 19.88
CA ALA A 213 -8.14 15.09 19.73
C ALA A 213 -8.53 16.30 20.60
N THR A 214 -8.12 16.30 21.86
CA THR A 214 -8.35 17.43 22.78
C THR A 214 -7.73 18.74 22.27
N LYS A 215 -6.48 18.69 21.76
CA LYS A 215 -5.83 19.85 21.14
C LYS A 215 -6.57 20.37 19.92
N ALA A 216 -7.20 19.48 19.16
CA ALA A 216 -7.99 19.80 17.98
C ALA A 216 -9.44 20.23 18.31
N GLY A 217 -9.82 20.30 19.58
CA GLY A 217 -11.17 20.62 20.01
C GLY A 217 -12.19 19.50 19.76
N ILE A 218 -11.74 18.26 19.59
CA ILE A 218 -12.59 17.08 19.38
C ILE A 218 -12.89 16.46 20.75
N ASP A 219 -14.17 16.29 21.08
CA ASP A 219 -14.60 15.59 22.28
C ASP A 219 -14.35 14.08 22.13
N PHE A 220 -13.36 13.56 22.84
CA PHE A 220 -12.92 12.18 22.74
C PHE A 220 -13.98 11.18 23.24
N GLU A 221 -14.72 11.51 24.29
CA GLU A 221 -15.75 10.59 24.82
C GLU A 221 -16.99 10.56 23.92
N ARG A 222 -17.41 11.71 23.37
CA ARG A 222 -18.44 11.75 22.32
C ARG A 222 -18.00 11.03 21.06
N THR A 223 -16.73 11.15 20.68
CA THR A 223 -16.13 10.36 19.57
C THR A 223 -16.35 8.86 19.81
N LYS A 224 -15.95 8.35 20.97
CA LYS A 224 -16.11 6.93 21.31
C LYS A 224 -17.59 6.51 21.33
N GLU A 225 -18.46 7.35 21.84
CA GLU A 225 -19.91 7.08 21.80
C GLU A 225 -20.42 6.98 20.38
N GLY A 226 -20.06 7.93 19.52
CA GLY A 226 -20.43 7.95 18.10
C GLY A 226 -19.98 6.69 17.37
N TYR A 227 -18.70 6.29 17.55
CA TYR A 227 -18.19 5.05 16.95
C TYR A 227 -18.85 3.79 17.49
N ARG A 228 -19.19 3.72 18.78
CA ARG A 228 -19.96 2.58 19.34
C ARG A 228 -21.35 2.48 18.72
N LYS A 229 -22.03 3.61 18.51
CA LYS A 229 -23.35 3.63 17.82
C LYS A 229 -23.24 3.24 16.36
N LEU A 230 -22.15 3.67 15.69
CA LEU A 230 -21.89 3.28 14.31
C LEU A 230 -21.57 1.76 14.21
N ASP A 231 -20.79 1.21 15.13
CA ASP A 231 -20.54 -0.23 15.23
C ASP A 231 -21.84 -1.01 15.48
N GLN A 232 -22.74 -0.51 16.34
CA GLN A 232 -24.06 -1.10 16.57
C GLN A 232 -24.92 -1.11 15.30
N LEU A 233 -24.91 -0.02 14.51
CA LEU A 233 -25.62 0.05 13.24
C LEU A 233 -25.09 -0.99 12.24
N VAL A 234 -23.77 -1.11 12.12
CA VAL A 234 -23.11 -2.09 11.25
C VAL A 234 -23.41 -3.52 11.72
N THR A 235 -23.31 -3.78 13.02
CA THR A 235 -23.66 -5.07 13.59
C THR A 235 -25.13 -5.43 13.36
N ALA A 236 -26.05 -4.45 13.41
CA ALA A 236 -27.46 -4.64 13.08
C ALA A 236 -27.64 -4.97 11.60
N ALA A 237 -26.90 -4.29 10.71
CA ALA A 237 -26.92 -4.59 9.27
C ALA A 237 -26.46 -6.01 8.97
N LEU A 238 -25.38 -6.46 9.57
CA LEU A 238 -24.88 -7.82 9.42
C LEU A 238 -25.86 -8.91 9.92
N LYS A 239 -26.80 -8.54 10.78
CA LYS A 239 -27.86 -9.40 11.34
C LYS A 239 -29.24 -9.18 10.71
N ASP A 240 -29.32 -8.52 9.57
CA ASP A 240 -30.57 -8.18 8.89
C ASP A 240 -31.59 -7.38 9.75
N LYS A 241 -31.11 -6.62 10.72
CA LYS A 241 -31.96 -5.77 11.55
C LYS A 241 -32.07 -4.37 10.95
N ARG A 242 -32.94 -4.26 9.94
CA ARG A 242 -33.12 -3.01 9.19
C ARG A 242 -33.78 -1.94 10.05
N PRO A 243 -33.15 -0.73 10.18
CA PRO A 243 -33.82 0.43 10.76
C PRO A 243 -35.03 0.88 9.94
N SER A 244 -35.99 1.58 10.55
CA SER A 244 -37.19 2.05 9.87
C SER A 244 -36.90 2.89 8.62
N ASP A 245 -35.92 3.78 8.71
CA ASP A 245 -35.56 4.68 7.60
C ASP A 245 -34.45 4.11 6.69
N GLY A 246 -33.94 2.90 6.97
CA GLY A 246 -32.85 2.26 6.23
C GLY A 246 -31.46 2.60 6.77
N TYR A 247 -30.48 1.78 6.37
CA TYR A 247 -29.12 1.82 6.94
C TYR A 247 -28.38 3.11 6.58
N TYR A 248 -28.47 3.56 5.35
CA TYR A 248 -27.76 4.77 4.90
C TYR A 248 -28.29 6.04 5.56
N VAL A 249 -29.61 6.11 5.77
CA VAL A 249 -30.22 7.25 6.47
C VAL A 249 -29.79 7.29 7.93
N GLU A 250 -29.78 6.14 8.62
CA GLU A 250 -29.27 6.07 10.00
C GLU A 250 -27.79 6.40 10.10
N PHE A 251 -26.97 5.94 9.17
CA PHE A 251 -25.57 6.35 9.08
C PHE A 251 -25.42 7.87 8.97
N THR A 252 -26.17 8.48 8.06
CA THR A 252 -26.14 9.94 7.88
C THR A 252 -26.60 10.67 9.15
N ARG A 253 -27.66 10.16 9.81
CA ARG A 253 -28.17 10.69 11.08
C ARG A 253 -27.12 10.61 12.19
N LEU A 254 -26.35 9.51 12.25
CA LEU A 254 -25.25 9.38 13.20
C LEU A 254 -24.14 10.39 12.95
N LEU A 255 -23.75 10.62 11.69
CA LEU A 255 -22.74 11.64 11.36
C LEU A 255 -23.19 13.05 11.74
N LEU A 256 -24.51 13.37 11.58
CA LEU A 256 -25.07 14.66 11.98
C LEU A 256 -25.14 14.81 13.51
N ALA A 257 -25.46 13.74 14.22
CA ALA A 257 -25.53 13.74 15.69
C ALA A 257 -24.15 13.71 16.37
N TYR A 258 -23.18 13.08 15.72
CA TYR A 258 -21.82 12.91 16.22
C TYR A 258 -20.78 13.36 15.15
N PRO A 259 -20.66 14.67 14.87
CA PRO A 259 -19.69 15.18 13.90
C PRO A 259 -18.25 14.84 14.27
N GLU A 260 -18.00 14.50 15.53
CA GLU A 260 -16.73 14.00 16.04
C GLU A 260 -16.24 12.73 15.31
N ILE A 261 -17.15 11.89 14.76
CA ILE A 261 -16.79 10.69 13.98
C ILE A 261 -15.90 11.08 12.79
N THR A 262 -16.35 12.05 11.99
CA THR A 262 -15.60 12.49 10.81
C THR A 262 -14.38 13.30 11.17
N ALA A 263 -14.49 14.18 12.17
CA ALA A 263 -13.37 14.99 12.66
C ALA A 263 -12.22 14.10 13.20
N TYR A 264 -12.57 13.04 13.92
CA TYR A 264 -11.60 12.10 14.46
C TYR A 264 -10.96 11.21 13.37
N HIS A 265 -11.71 10.80 12.36
CA HIS A 265 -11.16 10.13 11.20
C HIS A 265 -10.15 11.01 10.45
N GLN A 266 -10.44 12.29 10.27
CA GLN A 266 -9.50 13.26 9.71
C GLN A 266 -8.26 13.45 10.61
N LEU A 267 -8.43 13.40 11.93
CA LEU A 267 -7.31 13.44 12.87
C LEU A 267 -6.37 12.23 12.64
N PHE A 268 -6.91 11.03 12.52
CA PHE A 268 -6.13 9.83 12.20
C PHE A 268 -5.33 9.98 10.91
N ASP A 269 -5.97 10.42 9.82
CA ASP A 269 -5.29 10.66 8.55
C ASP A 269 -4.22 11.76 8.65
N ARG A 270 -4.46 12.80 9.46
CA ARG A 270 -3.47 13.84 9.72
C ARG A 270 -2.20 13.28 10.36
N GLY A 271 -2.32 12.34 11.29
CA GLY A 271 -1.18 11.65 11.89
C GLY A 271 -0.33 10.90 10.85
N LYS A 272 -0.99 10.21 9.91
CA LYS A 272 -0.32 9.57 8.78
C LYS A 272 0.42 10.58 7.89
N HIS A 273 -0.23 11.68 7.54
CA HIS A 273 0.37 12.72 6.69
C HIS A 273 1.55 13.41 7.36
N GLN A 274 1.52 13.61 8.67
CA GLN A 274 2.65 14.19 9.41
C GLN A 274 3.89 13.30 9.35
N ILE A 275 3.74 11.97 9.44
CA ILE A 275 4.87 11.04 9.25
C ILE A 275 5.47 11.17 7.84
N LEU A 276 4.63 11.27 6.81
CA LEU A 276 5.12 11.46 5.44
C LEU A 276 5.91 12.77 5.28
N GLU A 277 5.41 13.87 5.88
CA GLU A 277 6.11 15.16 5.89
C GLU A 277 7.46 15.09 6.60
N GLU A 278 7.52 14.41 7.76
CA GLU A 278 8.74 14.24 8.52
C GLU A 278 9.79 13.40 7.80
N ILE A 279 9.36 12.31 7.16
CA ILE A 279 10.24 11.48 6.32
C ILE A 279 10.78 12.31 5.17
N TYR A 280 9.92 13.03 4.44
CA TYR A 280 10.33 13.88 3.33
C TYR A 280 11.34 14.94 3.78
N ALA A 281 11.01 15.70 4.82
CA ALA A 281 11.88 16.73 5.36
C ALA A 281 13.24 16.17 5.84
N THR A 282 13.21 15.02 6.52
CA THR A 282 14.42 14.33 7.00
C THR A 282 15.33 13.96 5.83
N VAL A 283 14.82 13.25 4.83
CA VAL A 283 15.62 12.83 3.67
C VAL A 283 16.16 14.04 2.91
N LYS A 284 15.35 15.09 2.68
CA LYS A 284 15.79 16.30 1.97
C LYS A 284 16.80 17.13 2.75
N SER A 285 16.78 17.07 4.09
CA SER A 285 17.80 17.71 4.92
C SER A 285 19.18 17.04 4.84
N LEU A 286 19.19 15.73 4.63
CA LEU A 286 20.42 14.94 4.46
C LEU A 286 21.02 15.14 3.08
N ASN A 287 20.20 14.98 2.04
CA ASN A 287 20.62 15.16 0.66
C ASN A 287 19.42 15.53 -0.21
N LYS A 288 19.43 16.72 -0.79
CA LYS A 288 18.36 17.24 -1.67
C LYS A 288 18.14 16.43 -2.94
N ASN A 289 19.16 15.67 -3.39
CA ASN A 289 19.09 14.86 -4.61
C ASN A 289 18.39 13.51 -4.38
N LEU A 290 18.32 13.02 -3.14
CA LEU A 290 17.58 11.81 -2.82
C LEU A 290 16.09 12.02 -3.10
N GLN A 291 15.47 11.04 -3.75
CA GLN A 291 14.04 11.10 -4.05
C GLN A 291 13.22 10.40 -2.96
N VAL A 292 12.09 10.99 -2.64
CA VAL A 292 11.13 10.41 -1.68
C VAL A 292 9.82 10.19 -2.38
N GLY A 293 9.35 8.95 -2.34
CA GLY A 293 8.05 8.57 -2.87
C GLY A 293 7.14 7.98 -1.81
N PHE A 294 5.85 8.10 -2.04
CA PHE A 294 4.83 7.48 -1.20
C PHE A 294 3.97 6.53 -2.01
N HIS A 295 3.63 5.42 -1.40
CA HIS A 295 2.70 4.45 -1.92
C HIS A 295 1.26 4.90 -1.66
N ILE A 296 0.44 4.92 -2.70
CA ILE A 296 -0.99 5.17 -2.61
C ILE A 296 -1.71 3.84 -2.75
N GLU A 297 -2.39 3.47 -1.70
CA GLU A 297 -3.03 2.17 -1.52
C GLU A 297 -4.11 1.88 -2.56
N HIS A 298 -4.38 0.61 -2.83
CA HIS A 298 -5.31 0.19 -3.88
C HIS A 298 -6.75 0.63 -3.62
N GLU A 299 -7.17 0.70 -2.36
CA GLU A 299 -8.50 1.22 -1.99
C GLU A 299 -8.78 2.61 -2.55
N ASN A 300 -7.76 3.43 -2.70
CA ASN A 300 -7.91 4.78 -3.26
C ASN A 300 -8.51 4.78 -4.67
N SER A 301 -8.35 3.69 -5.42
CA SER A 301 -8.88 3.60 -6.77
C SER A 301 -10.39 3.33 -6.83
N PHE A 302 -10.94 2.54 -5.92
CA PHE A 302 -12.34 2.11 -6.01
C PHE A 302 -13.21 2.44 -4.79
N ASN A 303 -12.63 2.99 -3.72
CA ASN A 303 -13.34 3.34 -2.50
C ASN A 303 -13.54 4.86 -2.37
N PRO A 304 -14.76 5.40 -2.57
CA PRO A 304 -15.03 6.84 -2.47
C PRO A 304 -14.70 7.43 -1.09
N PHE A 305 -14.91 6.68 -0.01
CA PHE A 305 -14.58 7.13 1.34
C PHE A 305 -13.08 7.33 1.51
N PHE A 306 -12.29 6.41 0.94
CA PHE A 306 -10.84 6.49 0.99
C PHE A 306 -10.29 7.59 0.08
N ARG A 307 -10.89 7.79 -1.12
CA ARG A 307 -10.56 8.91 -2.01
C ARG A 307 -10.72 10.26 -1.32
N ALA A 308 -11.76 10.43 -0.51
CA ALA A 308 -12.04 11.67 0.19
C ALA A 308 -10.94 12.08 1.18
N THR A 309 -10.13 11.13 1.66
CA THR A 309 -9.02 11.37 2.60
C THR A 309 -7.65 11.48 1.93
N ARG A 310 -7.58 11.34 0.59
CA ARG A 310 -6.30 11.36 -0.17
C ARG A 310 -6.31 12.50 -1.18
N ASP A 311 -5.91 13.68 -0.74
CA ASP A 311 -5.67 14.82 -1.61
C ASP A 311 -4.31 14.68 -2.30
N TYR A 312 -4.32 14.37 -3.59
CA TYR A 312 -3.10 14.24 -4.40
C TYR A 312 -2.33 15.54 -4.51
N GLU A 313 -2.99 16.69 -4.54
CA GLU A 313 -2.30 17.98 -4.57
C GLU A 313 -1.54 18.25 -3.27
N ASP A 314 -2.12 17.87 -2.13
CA ASP A 314 -1.44 18.00 -0.83
C ASP A 314 -0.27 17.00 -0.70
N LEU A 315 -0.46 15.76 -1.08
CA LEU A 315 0.58 14.74 -1.08
C LEU A 315 1.76 15.11 -1.98
N ALA A 316 1.49 15.73 -3.14
CA ALA A 316 2.52 16.17 -4.08
C ALA A 316 3.44 17.27 -3.55
N LYS A 317 3.05 18.00 -2.49
CA LYS A 317 3.91 19.01 -1.86
C LYS A 317 5.04 18.41 -1.02
N LYS A 318 4.89 17.15 -0.65
CA LYS A 318 5.80 16.42 0.25
C LYS A 318 6.32 15.11 -0.34
N ALA A 319 6.31 14.99 -1.68
CA ALA A 319 6.81 13.83 -2.40
C ALA A 319 7.47 14.25 -3.73
N ASP A 320 8.51 13.53 -4.14
CA ASP A 320 9.08 13.67 -5.49
C ASP A 320 8.31 12.80 -6.49
N PHE A 321 7.69 11.73 -6.00
CA PHE A 321 6.80 10.87 -6.80
C PHE A 321 5.76 10.18 -5.92
N LEU A 322 4.65 9.81 -6.53
CA LEU A 322 3.65 8.92 -5.92
C LEU A 322 3.60 7.61 -6.72
N LYS A 323 3.71 6.48 -6.02
CA LYS A 323 3.38 5.18 -6.58
C LYS A 323 1.88 4.95 -6.43
N VAL A 324 1.13 5.08 -7.50
CA VAL A 324 -0.32 4.89 -7.52
C VAL A 324 -0.63 3.46 -7.91
N VAL A 325 -1.32 2.73 -7.04
CA VAL A 325 -1.69 1.33 -7.30
C VAL A 325 -2.86 1.25 -8.27
N ALA A 326 -2.62 0.71 -9.46
CA ALA A 326 -3.64 0.42 -10.47
C ALA A 326 -3.60 -1.07 -10.86
N TYR A 327 -3.64 -1.93 -9.84
CA TYR A 327 -3.57 -3.38 -10.01
C TYR A 327 -4.88 -3.92 -10.60
N ASN A 328 -4.92 -4.13 -11.89
CA ASN A 328 -6.15 -4.51 -12.57
C ASN A 328 -6.52 -6.00 -12.33
N ASN A 329 -5.56 -6.90 -12.25
CA ASN A 329 -5.86 -8.32 -12.02
C ASN A 329 -6.35 -8.58 -10.59
N ALA A 330 -5.54 -8.24 -9.58
CA ALA A 330 -5.95 -8.30 -8.18
C ALA A 330 -7.12 -7.33 -7.88
N GLY A 331 -7.25 -6.28 -8.68
CA GLY A 331 -8.30 -5.27 -8.59
C GLY A 331 -9.71 -5.83 -8.74
N GLY A 332 -9.88 -6.82 -9.59
CA GLY A 332 -11.20 -7.44 -9.79
C GLY A 332 -11.76 -8.05 -8.51
N GLU A 333 -10.97 -8.88 -7.85
CA GLU A 333 -11.35 -9.51 -6.58
C GLU A 333 -11.51 -8.47 -5.45
N ARG A 334 -10.57 -7.54 -5.34
CA ARG A 334 -10.59 -6.48 -4.32
C ARG A 334 -11.79 -5.55 -4.47
N TYR A 335 -12.10 -5.15 -5.69
CA TYR A 335 -13.26 -4.32 -5.94
C TYR A 335 -14.58 -5.06 -5.66
N ALA A 336 -14.68 -6.32 -6.08
CA ALA A 336 -15.82 -7.14 -5.72
C ALA A 336 -15.95 -7.34 -4.21
N GLY A 337 -14.83 -7.54 -3.51
CA GLY A 337 -14.77 -7.60 -2.04
C GLY A 337 -15.27 -6.31 -1.40
N PHE A 338 -14.81 -5.15 -1.86
CA PHE A 338 -15.28 -3.85 -1.39
C PHE A 338 -16.81 -3.68 -1.58
N ILE A 339 -17.33 -3.96 -2.77
CA ILE A 339 -18.78 -3.83 -3.04
C ILE A 339 -19.59 -4.77 -2.12
N ARG A 340 -19.14 -6.02 -1.92
CA ARG A 340 -19.80 -6.94 -0.99
C ARG A 340 -19.71 -6.47 0.45
N SER A 341 -18.56 -5.95 0.87
CA SER A 341 -18.35 -5.47 2.23
C SER A 341 -19.26 -4.26 2.53
N ILE A 342 -19.17 -3.20 1.75
CA ILE A 342 -19.98 -2.00 1.98
C ILE A 342 -21.47 -2.24 1.72
N GLY A 343 -21.82 -3.16 0.82
CA GLY A 343 -23.18 -3.63 0.56
C GLY A 343 -23.74 -4.52 1.67
N SER A 344 -22.90 -5.06 2.57
CA SER A 344 -23.37 -5.78 3.76
C SER A 344 -23.61 -4.85 4.96
N THR A 345 -23.22 -3.58 4.86
CA THR A 345 -23.31 -2.60 5.93
C THR A 345 -24.19 -1.41 5.54
N LEU A 346 -23.60 -0.30 5.10
CA LEU A 346 -24.33 0.95 4.85
C LEU A 346 -25.31 0.86 3.67
N PHE A 347 -24.98 0.09 2.65
CA PHE A 347 -25.78 -0.04 1.44
C PHE A 347 -26.53 -1.39 1.34
N ARG A 348 -26.82 -2.00 2.50
CA ARG A 348 -27.51 -3.29 2.54
C ARG A 348 -28.90 -3.27 1.91
N ASP A 349 -29.52 -2.11 1.83
CA ASP A 349 -30.83 -1.93 1.16
C ASP A 349 -30.72 -1.95 -0.39
N VAL A 350 -29.51 -1.95 -0.95
CA VAL A 350 -29.27 -1.81 -2.38
C VAL A 350 -28.74 -3.15 -2.94
N PRO A 351 -29.31 -3.66 -4.06
CA PRO A 351 -28.75 -4.82 -4.76
C PRO A 351 -27.30 -4.58 -5.16
N LEU A 352 -26.43 -5.56 -4.94
CA LEU A 352 -24.98 -5.41 -5.13
C LEU A 352 -24.57 -4.99 -6.55
N GLU A 353 -25.25 -5.49 -7.59
CA GLU A 353 -24.98 -5.10 -8.99
C GLU A 353 -25.37 -3.63 -9.25
N GLU A 354 -26.41 -3.13 -8.60
CA GLU A 354 -26.81 -1.71 -8.69
C GLU A 354 -25.83 -0.84 -7.94
N LEU A 355 -25.41 -1.26 -6.75
CA LEU A 355 -24.39 -0.58 -5.97
C LEU A 355 -23.08 -0.49 -6.74
N MET A 356 -22.63 -1.58 -7.40
CA MET A 356 -21.44 -1.56 -8.22
C MET A 356 -21.56 -0.61 -9.41
N ARG A 357 -22.71 -0.62 -10.13
CA ARG A 357 -22.96 0.32 -11.23
C ARG A 357 -22.93 1.77 -10.76
N PHE A 358 -23.57 2.06 -9.64
CA PHE A 358 -23.53 3.39 -9.03
C PHE A 358 -22.10 3.80 -8.68
N ASN A 359 -21.32 2.90 -8.06
CA ASN A 359 -19.92 3.18 -7.73
C ASN A 359 -19.07 3.42 -8.98
N ASN A 360 -19.26 2.63 -10.06
CA ASN A 360 -18.57 2.87 -11.34
C ASN A 360 -18.86 4.27 -11.90
N HIS A 361 -20.10 4.74 -11.82
CA HIS A 361 -20.44 6.10 -12.23
C HIS A 361 -19.78 7.17 -11.34
N LEU A 362 -19.79 6.99 -10.02
CA LEU A 362 -19.09 7.90 -9.10
C LEU A 362 -17.59 8.00 -9.41
N LEU A 363 -16.98 6.89 -9.77
CA LEU A 363 -15.54 6.81 -9.99
C LEU A 363 -15.14 7.15 -11.43
N ASN A 364 -16.12 7.38 -12.32
CA ASN A 364 -15.92 7.58 -13.76
C ASN A 364 -15.19 6.38 -14.41
N TYR A 365 -15.57 5.16 -14.02
CA TYR A 365 -15.09 3.94 -14.66
C TYR A 365 -15.88 3.65 -15.93
N GLY A 366 -15.22 2.98 -16.89
CA GLY A 366 -15.85 2.47 -18.09
C GLY A 366 -16.68 1.21 -17.81
N ALA A 367 -16.90 0.43 -18.87
CA ALA A 367 -17.57 -0.85 -18.75
C ALA A 367 -16.62 -1.89 -18.14
N GLU A 368 -16.85 -2.21 -16.89
CA GLU A 368 -16.15 -3.28 -16.16
C GLU A 368 -16.99 -4.56 -16.14
N PRO A 369 -16.37 -5.72 -15.95
CA PRO A 369 -17.10 -6.98 -15.80
C PRO A 369 -18.16 -6.90 -14.69
N ARG A 370 -19.20 -7.74 -14.78
CA ARG A 370 -20.21 -7.86 -13.73
C ARG A 370 -19.58 -8.35 -12.43
N LEU A 371 -20.20 -8.01 -11.29
CA LEU A 371 -19.68 -8.29 -9.95
C LEU A 371 -19.21 -9.74 -9.74
N GLU A 372 -19.99 -10.71 -10.23
CA GLU A 372 -19.64 -12.13 -10.08
C GLU A 372 -18.45 -12.56 -10.95
N ALA A 373 -18.24 -11.89 -12.08
CA ALA A 373 -17.14 -12.19 -13.00
C ALA A 373 -15.83 -11.50 -12.60
N LEU A 374 -15.90 -10.37 -11.88
CA LEU A 374 -14.75 -9.54 -11.51
C LEU A 374 -13.57 -10.32 -10.89
N PRO A 375 -13.76 -11.24 -9.92
CA PRO A 375 -12.63 -11.95 -9.31
C PRO A 375 -11.82 -12.78 -10.31
N LYS A 376 -12.46 -13.25 -11.38
CA LYS A 376 -11.82 -14.06 -12.44
C LYS A 376 -11.40 -13.24 -13.65
N ALA A 377 -12.13 -12.20 -13.98
CA ALA A 377 -11.86 -11.35 -15.13
C ALA A 377 -10.80 -10.27 -14.84
N GLY A 378 -10.71 -9.80 -13.60
CA GLY A 378 -9.97 -8.59 -13.28
C GLY A 378 -10.71 -7.33 -13.72
N LEU A 379 -10.10 -6.17 -13.46
CA LEU A 379 -10.52 -4.88 -14.02
C LEU A 379 -9.89 -4.68 -15.40
N SER A 380 -10.50 -3.84 -16.22
CA SER A 380 -10.04 -3.58 -17.58
C SER A 380 -8.74 -2.76 -17.65
N PRO A 381 -7.99 -2.75 -18.75
CA PRO A 381 -6.90 -1.80 -18.98
C PRO A 381 -7.37 -0.33 -18.98
N ASP A 382 -8.65 -0.05 -19.30
CA ASP A 382 -9.24 1.29 -19.20
C ASP A 382 -9.27 1.80 -17.76
N TYR A 383 -9.50 0.91 -16.78
CA TYR A 383 -9.34 1.24 -15.37
C TYR A 383 -7.92 1.75 -15.06
N VAL A 384 -6.88 1.06 -15.53
CA VAL A 384 -5.49 1.48 -15.32
C VAL A 384 -5.22 2.86 -15.94
N TYR A 385 -5.71 3.07 -17.16
CA TYR A 385 -5.62 4.35 -17.86
C TYR A 385 -6.28 5.48 -17.06
N ARG A 386 -7.53 5.29 -16.63
CA ARG A 386 -8.31 6.31 -15.90
C ARG A 386 -7.72 6.64 -14.53
N GLU A 387 -7.28 5.64 -13.77
CA GLU A 387 -6.65 5.88 -12.47
C GLU A 387 -5.31 6.62 -12.60
N THR A 388 -4.53 6.30 -13.63
CA THR A 388 -3.30 7.03 -13.94
C THR A 388 -3.60 8.48 -14.30
N GLN A 389 -4.59 8.73 -15.18
CA GLN A 389 -5.02 10.07 -15.57
C GLN A 389 -5.54 10.88 -14.37
N ARG A 390 -6.32 10.24 -13.49
CA ARG A 390 -6.83 10.88 -12.27
C ARG A 390 -5.70 11.33 -11.35
N ALA A 391 -4.69 10.48 -11.18
CA ALA A 391 -3.53 10.80 -10.35
C ALA A 391 -2.71 11.96 -10.95
N LEU A 392 -2.45 11.94 -12.26
CA LEU A 392 -1.74 13.01 -12.98
C LEU A 392 -2.48 14.36 -12.86
N ALA A 393 -3.80 14.36 -13.05
CA ALA A 393 -4.63 15.55 -12.88
C ALA A 393 -4.60 16.04 -11.41
N GLY A 394 -4.63 15.12 -10.44
CA GLY A 394 -4.63 15.45 -9.02
C GLY A 394 -3.32 16.09 -8.54
N VAL A 395 -2.17 15.61 -8.99
CA VAL A 395 -0.86 16.20 -8.58
C VAL A 395 -0.53 17.51 -9.29
N LYS A 396 -1.24 17.87 -10.36
CA LYS A 396 -1.06 19.14 -11.09
C LYS A 396 0.40 19.42 -11.50
N GLY A 397 1.12 18.37 -11.86
CA GLY A 397 2.54 18.46 -12.26
C GLY A 397 3.53 18.76 -11.13
N LYS A 398 3.11 18.74 -9.87
CA LYS A 398 3.98 19.05 -8.70
C LYS A 398 4.89 17.89 -8.31
N CYS A 399 4.52 16.66 -8.61
CA CYS A 399 5.37 15.48 -8.44
C CYS A 399 5.09 14.46 -9.57
N LYS A 400 5.95 13.45 -9.68
CA LYS A 400 5.82 12.40 -10.70
C LYS A 400 4.80 11.34 -10.27
N ILE A 401 4.12 10.75 -11.26
CA ILE A 401 3.25 9.59 -11.06
C ILE A 401 3.93 8.35 -11.65
N TYR A 402 4.13 7.35 -10.78
CA TYR A 402 4.57 6.02 -11.16
C TYR A 402 3.43 5.04 -10.91
N THR A 403 2.85 4.53 -12.00
CA THR A 403 1.71 3.62 -11.90
C THR A 403 2.19 2.22 -11.52
N GLY A 404 1.65 1.69 -10.41
CA GLY A 404 1.88 0.31 -9.99
C GLY A 404 1.08 -0.65 -10.86
N ILE A 405 1.77 -1.59 -11.50
CA ILE A 405 1.19 -2.65 -12.34
C ILE A 405 1.33 -3.98 -11.61
N ASP A 406 0.24 -4.74 -11.48
CA ASP A 406 0.33 -6.08 -10.93
C ASP A 406 0.82 -7.10 -11.95
N MET A 407 1.84 -7.83 -11.55
CA MET A 407 2.45 -8.86 -12.38
C MET A 407 1.93 -10.25 -12.05
N ASN A 408 1.68 -10.49 -10.81
CA ASN A 408 0.93 -11.59 -10.21
C ASN A 408 0.85 -11.34 -8.71
N ILE A 409 -0.35 -11.07 -8.18
CA ILE A 409 -0.57 -10.79 -6.77
C ILE A 409 -1.62 -11.75 -6.25
N PRO A 410 -1.21 -12.90 -5.69
CA PRO A 410 -2.15 -13.83 -5.10
C PRO A 410 -2.76 -13.22 -3.83
N ILE A 411 -4.07 -13.32 -3.70
CA ILE A 411 -4.84 -12.95 -2.50
C ILE A 411 -5.19 -14.23 -1.73
N ASP A 412 -5.62 -15.25 -2.45
CA ASP A 412 -5.85 -16.61 -1.94
C ASP A 412 -5.56 -17.66 -3.02
N LYS A 413 -5.82 -18.92 -2.71
CA LYS A 413 -5.61 -20.06 -3.63
C LYS A 413 -6.45 -20.01 -4.91
N ASN A 414 -7.52 -19.19 -4.95
CA ASN A 414 -8.41 -19.05 -6.09
C ASN A 414 -8.14 -17.78 -6.89
N SER A 415 -7.15 -16.97 -6.47
CA SER A 415 -6.81 -15.71 -7.11
C SER A 415 -6.45 -15.93 -8.57
N ARG A 416 -6.88 -14.97 -9.40
CA ARG A 416 -6.54 -14.94 -10.82
C ARG A 416 -5.03 -14.76 -11.01
N PHE A 417 -4.46 -15.55 -11.94
CA PHE A 417 -3.11 -15.30 -12.44
C PHE A 417 -3.13 -14.20 -13.50
N ALA A 418 -2.22 -13.26 -13.41
CA ALA A 418 -1.98 -12.30 -14.48
C ALA A 418 -1.33 -13.02 -15.67
N SER A 419 -1.87 -12.83 -16.87
CA SER A 419 -1.25 -13.30 -18.10
C SER A 419 -0.26 -12.27 -18.66
N ALA A 420 0.57 -12.69 -19.61
CA ALA A 420 1.45 -11.79 -20.35
C ALA A 420 0.66 -10.69 -21.10
N ASP A 421 -0.49 -11.06 -21.67
CA ASP A 421 -1.36 -10.10 -22.37
C ASP A 421 -2.00 -9.09 -21.42
N ASP A 422 -2.48 -9.52 -20.25
CA ASP A 422 -2.98 -8.63 -19.21
C ASP A 422 -1.92 -7.61 -18.80
N THR A 423 -0.72 -8.12 -18.52
CA THR A 423 0.42 -7.29 -18.09
C THR A 423 0.85 -6.29 -19.17
N TYR A 424 0.91 -6.75 -20.44
CA TYR A 424 1.18 -5.88 -21.59
C TYR A 424 0.13 -4.76 -21.67
N ALA A 425 -1.15 -5.12 -21.67
CA ALA A 425 -2.25 -4.17 -21.83
C ALA A 425 -2.30 -3.14 -20.68
N ALA A 426 -2.13 -3.57 -19.43
CA ALA A 426 -2.10 -2.70 -18.26
C ALA A 426 -0.89 -1.75 -18.30
N THR A 427 0.31 -2.27 -18.60
CA THR A 427 1.53 -1.45 -18.69
C THR A 427 1.40 -0.42 -19.80
N ARG A 428 0.92 -0.83 -20.97
CA ARG A 428 0.68 0.07 -22.11
C ARG A 428 -0.34 1.15 -21.76
N ALA A 429 -1.43 0.80 -21.09
CA ALA A 429 -2.46 1.75 -20.66
C ALA A 429 -1.89 2.84 -19.73
N ALA A 430 -1.06 2.47 -18.76
CA ALA A 430 -0.40 3.42 -17.87
C ALA A 430 0.53 4.39 -18.62
N VAL A 431 1.34 3.87 -19.57
CA VAL A 431 2.25 4.71 -20.36
C VAL A 431 1.49 5.64 -21.30
N LEU A 432 0.42 5.16 -21.95
CA LEU A 432 -0.44 5.98 -22.82
C LEU A 432 -1.21 7.04 -22.02
N ALA A 433 -1.57 6.77 -20.79
CA ALA A 433 -2.16 7.76 -19.88
C ALA A 433 -1.21 8.90 -19.52
N GLY A 434 0.10 8.76 -19.74
CA GLY A 434 1.11 9.77 -19.51
C GLY A 434 1.92 9.58 -18.22
N ALA A 435 1.85 8.41 -17.58
CA ALA A 435 2.69 8.11 -16.42
C ALA A 435 4.18 8.36 -16.74
N GLU A 436 4.90 9.00 -15.82
CA GLU A 436 6.34 9.20 -15.97
C GLU A 436 7.14 7.92 -15.68
N GLY A 437 6.46 6.91 -15.18
CA GLY A 437 7.01 5.58 -14.97
C GLY A 437 5.97 4.56 -14.57
N VAL A 438 6.39 3.30 -14.58
CA VAL A 438 5.63 2.17 -14.05
C VAL A 438 6.47 1.46 -12.99
N ILE A 439 5.80 0.87 -12.00
CA ILE A 439 6.44 0.02 -10.99
C ILE A 439 5.78 -1.36 -11.06
N LEU A 440 6.56 -2.35 -11.52
CA LEU A 440 6.15 -3.73 -11.60
C LEU A 440 6.07 -4.32 -10.18
N SER A 441 4.89 -4.80 -9.82
CA SER A 441 4.52 -5.11 -8.44
C SER A 441 3.89 -6.51 -8.33
N ARG A 442 3.91 -7.19 -7.15
CA ARG A 442 4.47 -6.60 -5.93
C ARG A 442 5.86 -7.15 -5.58
N LYS A 443 6.11 -8.44 -5.82
CA LYS A 443 7.39 -9.11 -5.51
C LYS A 443 7.84 -9.88 -6.75
N TYR A 444 9.05 -9.64 -7.21
CA TYR A 444 9.61 -10.37 -8.36
C TYR A 444 9.55 -11.89 -8.16
N SER A 445 9.78 -12.37 -6.95
CA SER A 445 9.70 -13.79 -6.60
C SER A 445 8.31 -14.44 -6.80
N GLU A 446 7.26 -13.65 -7.05
CA GLU A 446 5.90 -14.09 -7.38
C GLU A 446 5.57 -13.95 -8.87
N MET A 447 6.42 -13.32 -9.68
CA MET A 447 6.15 -12.97 -11.08
C MET A 447 6.56 -14.10 -12.03
N MET A 448 5.82 -14.27 -13.13
CA MET A 448 6.24 -15.11 -14.26
C MET A 448 7.15 -14.30 -15.19
N LEU A 449 8.20 -14.92 -15.73
CA LEU A 449 9.14 -14.23 -16.65
C LEU A 449 8.43 -13.74 -17.92
N ALA A 450 7.43 -14.47 -18.41
CA ALA A 450 6.60 -14.04 -19.55
C ALA A 450 5.87 -12.71 -19.28
N ASN A 451 5.43 -12.47 -18.03
CA ASN A 451 4.79 -11.22 -17.64
C ASN A 451 5.83 -10.08 -17.60
N LEU A 452 7.04 -10.36 -17.08
CA LEU A 452 8.14 -9.40 -17.08
C LEU A 452 8.52 -8.97 -18.51
N GLU A 453 8.65 -9.92 -19.43
CA GLU A 453 8.90 -9.66 -20.86
C GLU A 453 7.78 -8.82 -21.50
N ALA A 454 6.53 -9.13 -21.18
CA ALA A 454 5.36 -8.42 -21.68
C ALA A 454 5.35 -6.96 -21.22
N ALA A 455 5.67 -6.70 -19.96
CA ALA A 455 5.80 -5.33 -19.43
C ALA A 455 6.93 -4.57 -20.14
N GLY A 456 8.11 -5.19 -20.30
CA GLY A 456 9.24 -4.60 -21.02
C GLY A 456 8.92 -4.27 -22.47
N ARG A 457 8.22 -5.16 -23.18
CA ARG A 457 7.73 -4.96 -24.55
C ARG A 457 6.75 -3.78 -24.60
N ALA A 458 5.77 -3.73 -23.70
CA ALA A 458 4.79 -2.63 -23.67
C ALA A 458 5.43 -1.25 -23.51
N VAL A 459 6.48 -1.14 -22.70
CA VAL A 459 7.23 0.11 -22.54
C VAL A 459 7.99 0.48 -23.80
N ARG A 460 8.66 -0.48 -24.45
CA ARG A 460 9.40 -0.25 -25.71
C ARG A 460 8.45 0.18 -26.82
N ASP A 461 7.36 -0.54 -27.03
CA ASP A 461 6.37 -0.24 -28.07
C ASP A 461 5.72 1.14 -27.88
N ALA A 462 5.47 1.54 -26.63
CA ALA A 462 4.91 2.87 -26.33
C ALA A 462 5.95 3.99 -26.59
N ALA A 463 7.23 3.75 -26.36
CA ALA A 463 8.28 4.70 -26.69
C ALA A 463 8.36 4.93 -28.20
N ASP A 464 8.32 3.86 -29.01
CA ASP A 464 8.34 3.93 -30.47
C ASP A 464 7.10 4.66 -31.04
N THR A 465 5.93 4.47 -30.42
CA THR A 465 4.69 5.17 -30.80
C THR A 465 4.83 6.69 -30.60
N LYS A 466 5.41 7.13 -29.45
CA LYS A 466 5.65 8.56 -29.18
C LYS A 466 6.64 9.18 -30.19
N VAL A 467 7.69 8.48 -30.55
CA VAL A 467 8.66 8.97 -31.53
C VAL A 467 8.00 9.16 -32.90
N ARG A 468 7.18 8.21 -33.36
CA ARG A 468 6.47 8.32 -34.67
C ARG A 468 5.40 9.41 -34.68
N SER A 469 4.82 9.78 -33.54
CA SER A 469 3.82 10.87 -33.48
C SER A 469 4.44 12.27 -33.45
N LEU A 470 5.76 12.39 -33.30
CA LEU A 470 6.50 13.62 -33.27
C LEU A 470 7.25 13.89 -34.64
N GLN A 471 7.25 12.91 -35.50
CA GLN A 471 7.70 13.01 -36.90
C GLN A 471 6.52 13.30 -37.85
#